data_a3c6bb60f3ec48e1fb34158f42cf2b3f
#
_entry.id   a3c6bb60f3ec48e1fb34158f42cf2b3f
#
_cell.length_a   1.000
_cell.length_b   1.000
_cell.length_c   1.000
_cell.angle_alpha   90.00
_cell.angle_beta   90.00
_cell.angle_gamma   90.00
#
_symmetry.space_group_name_H-M   'P 1'
#
loop_
_entity.id
_entity.type
_entity.pdbx_description
1 polymer ?
#
loop_
_entity_poly.entity_id
_entity_poly.type
_entity_poly.pdbx_seq_one_letter_code
_entity_poly.pdbx_strand_id
1 'polypeptide(L)'
;SNYDRIIEGSNLEADAAITRLVKRKVVLADMDNNDPNIDNYELIKKMILVGLKQDFFCTDNNGKLGQAEQDFLIESKDPEYVIKGYIDKHALYDKGKTLKIIDYKSSKKKFSKQALDGEGQAMMYVLAARTLWPKAKRTIFNFMFLKFPKAPIQELEFTEEQINGFEHYVSSQYKLVNNFTEKDGQANYAADNRKNSWLCSAGKTWVCPLKYSLEYYVLLDKDSRVLQSSYEDDMKPEKGQTVEVRKWDGCPRWKNQ
;
A
#
# COMPACT_ATOMS: atom_id res chain seq x y z
N SER A 1 -29.44 8.17 -0.54
CA SER A 1 -28.58 7.27 0.29
C SER A 1 -28.16 8.00 1.57
N ASN A 2 -27.63 7.29 2.55
CA ASN A 2 -27.04 7.94 3.74
C ASN A 2 -25.93 8.93 3.38
N TYR A 3 -25.35 8.78 2.22
CA TYR A 3 -24.36 9.70 1.67
C TYR A 3 -24.95 11.04 1.26
N ASP A 4 -26.05 11.03 0.51
CA ASP A 4 -26.73 12.27 0.11
C ASP A 4 -27.16 13.04 1.36
N ARG A 5 -27.61 12.34 2.41
CA ARG A 5 -27.92 12.94 3.72
C ARG A 5 -26.69 13.52 4.43
N ILE A 6 -25.50 12.91 4.26
CA ILE A 6 -24.24 13.43 4.83
C ILE A 6 -23.75 14.67 4.06
N ILE A 7 -23.96 14.72 2.75
CA ILE A 7 -23.54 15.84 1.90
C ILE A 7 -24.59 16.95 1.84
N GLU A 8 -25.87 16.60 1.76
CA GLU A 8 -26.99 17.53 1.64
C GLU A 8 -27.59 17.90 2.99
N GLY A 9 -27.42 17.04 4.00
CA GLY A 9 -27.88 17.28 5.37
C GLY A 9 -27.06 18.34 6.10
N SER A 10 -27.62 18.85 7.16
CA SER A 10 -26.94 19.84 8.02
C SER A 10 -25.52 19.33 8.37
N ASN A 11 -24.56 20.24 8.39
CA ASN A 11 -23.17 19.96 8.84
C ASN A 11 -23.12 19.22 10.20
N LEU A 12 -24.17 19.33 11.00
CA LEU A 12 -24.34 18.69 12.31
C LEU A 12 -24.55 17.17 12.23
N GLU A 13 -25.31 16.65 11.26
CA GLU A 13 -25.51 15.20 11.12
C GLU A 13 -24.25 14.51 10.55
N ALA A 14 -23.63 15.13 9.55
CA ALA A 14 -22.35 14.68 9.03
C ALA A 14 -21.28 14.65 10.13
N ASP A 15 -21.24 15.71 10.92
CA ASP A 15 -20.31 15.88 12.04
C ASP A 15 -20.52 14.80 13.12
N ALA A 16 -21.76 14.50 13.48
CA ALA A 16 -22.09 13.47 14.47
C ALA A 16 -21.75 12.05 13.96
N ALA A 17 -21.99 11.75 12.68
CA ALA A 17 -21.67 10.47 12.08
C ALA A 17 -20.15 10.26 11.97
N ILE A 18 -19.43 11.28 11.51
CA ILE A 18 -17.96 11.28 11.44
C ILE A 18 -17.37 11.16 12.84
N THR A 19 -17.89 11.90 13.80
CA THR A 19 -17.48 11.85 15.21
C THR A 19 -17.57 10.44 15.77
N ARG A 20 -18.67 9.73 15.56
CA ARG A 20 -18.85 8.35 16.02
C ARG A 20 -17.85 7.40 15.37
N LEU A 21 -17.66 7.52 14.05
CA LEU A 21 -16.75 6.66 13.31
C LEU A 21 -15.30 6.87 13.73
N VAL A 22 -14.87 8.13 13.83
CA VAL A 22 -13.50 8.49 14.19
C VAL A 22 -13.19 8.10 15.62
N LYS A 23 -14.08 8.40 16.59
CA LYS A 23 -13.89 7.98 17.99
C LYS A 23 -13.69 6.47 18.11
N ARG A 24 -14.53 5.69 17.42
CA ARG A 24 -14.43 4.23 17.44
C ARG A 24 -13.11 3.74 16.86
N LYS A 25 -12.66 4.32 15.75
CA LYS A 25 -11.43 3.89 15.05
C LYS A 25 -10.17 4.36 15.76
N VAL A 26 -10.17 5.58 16.30
CA VAL A 26 -9.03 6.11 17.07
C VAL A 26 -8.78 5.29 18.33
N VAL A 27 -9.85 4.95 19.07
CA VAL A 27 -9.73 4.07 20.25
C VAL A 27 -9.22 2.69 19.88
N LEU A 28 -9.67 2.12 18.75
CA LEU A 28 -9.22 0.79 18.31
C LEU A 28 -7.78 0.80 17.75
N ALA A 29 -7.30 1.93 17.26
CA ALA A 29 -5.97 2.04 16.67
C ALA A 29 -4.88 2.35 17.70
N ASP A 30 -5.24 2.56 18.97
CA ASP A 30 -4.32 2.94 20.05
C ASP A 30 -3.35 4.06 19.61
N MET A 31 -3.91 5.10 18.99
CA MET A 31 -3.13 6.20 18.42
C MET A 31 -2.52 7.01 19.54
N ASP A 32 -1.25 6.73 19.79
CA ASP A 32 -0.45 7.52 20.71
C ASP A 32 -0.24 8.94 20.16
N ASN A 33 -0.74 9.91 20.87
CA ASN A 33 -0.61 11.31 20.48
C ASN A 33 0.69 11.87 21.06
N ASN A 34 1.81 11.61 20.40
CA ASN A 34 3.14 12.02 20.84
C ASN A 34 3.37 13.56 20.76
N ASP A 35 2.47 14.29 20.14
CA ASP A 35 2.49 15.77 20.10
C ASP A 35 1.27 16.32 20.82
N PRO A 36 1.44 16.92 22.01
CA PRO A 36 0.33 17.48 22.78
C PRO A 36 -0.38 18.66 22.08
N ASN A 37 0.22 19.23 21.03
CA ASN A 37 -0.36 20.31 20.24
C ASN A 37 -1.19 19.81 19.05
N ILE A 38 -1.20 18.50 18.78
CA ILE A 38 -1.96 17.90 17.67
C ILE A 38 -3.17 17.17 18.24
N ASP A 39 -4.36 17.72 18.00
CA ASP A 39 -5.60 16.99 18.18
C ASP A 39 -5.81 16.04 16.99
N ASN A 40 -5.42 14.79 17.16
CA ASN A 40 -5.54 13.74 16.12
C ASN A 40 -7.00 13.52 15.71
N TYR A 41 -7.95 13.68 16.62
CA TYR A 41 -9.37 13.56 16.33
C TYR A 41 -9.82 14.65 15.34
N GLU A 42 -9.54 15.93 15.64
CA GLU A 42 -9.88 17.03 14.75
C GLU A 42 -9.13 16.97 13.42
N LEU A 43 -7.88 16.49 13.43
CA LEU A 43 -7.12 16.28 12.20
C LEU A 43 -7.78 15.23 11.30
N ILE A 44 -8.14 14.06 11.85
CA ILE A 44 -8.79 12.98 11.10
C ILE A 44 -10.15 13.44 10.58
N LYS A 45 -10.94 14.13 11.41
CA LYS A 45 -12.21 14.72 11.03
C LYS A 45 -12.07 15.68 9.82
N LYS A 46 -11.09 16.59 9.87
CA LYS A 46 -10.79 17.49 8.75
C LYS A 46 -10.41 16.72 7.49
N MET A 47 -9.60 15.68 7.62
CA MET A 47 -9.20 14.83 6.47
C MET A 47 -10.40 14.14 5.82
N ILE A 48 -11.31 13.59 6.63
CA ILE A 48 -12.55 12.97 6.13
C ILE A 48 -13.41 14.01 5.41
N LEU A 49 -13.58 15.21 5.98
CA LEU A 49 -14.34 16.28 5.34
C LEU A 49 -13.72 16.74 4.00
N VAL A 50 -12.40 16.75 3.89
CA VAL A 50 -11.72 17.03 2.61
C VAL A 50 -12.08 15.98 1.57
N GLY A 51 -12.02 14.69 1.93
CA GLY A 51 -12.41 13.59 1.05
C GLY A 51 -13.88 13.71 0.61
N LEU A 52 -14.79 13.94 1.54
CA LEU A 52 -16.24 14.02 1.27
C LEU A 52 -16.63 15.21 0.37
N LYS A 53 -15.84 16.28 0.32
CA LYS A 53 -16.05 17.41 -0.59
C LYS A 53 -15.66 17.13 -2.04
N GLN A 54 -14.99 16.03 -2.29
CA GLN A 54 -14.63 15.58 -3.64
C GLN A 54 -15.69 14.59 -4.14
N ASP A 55 -15.70 14.30 -5.42
CA ASP A 55 -16.50 13.19 -5.96
C ASP A 55 -15.93 11.83 -5.48
N PHE A 56 -15.94 11.67 -4.17
CA PHE A 56 -15.36 10.53 -3.45
C PHE A 56 -16.02 9.20 -3.83
N PHE A 57 -17.31 9.26 -4.15
CA PHE A 57 -18.08 8.08 -4.52
C PHE A 57 -18.25 7.95 -6.04
N CYS A 58 -17.58 8.81 -6.80
CA CYS A 58 -17.63 8.76 -8.26
C CYS A 58 -19.08 8.70 -8.80
N THR A 59 -19.94 9.52 -8.20
CA THR A 59 -21.36 9.60 -8.55
C THR A 59 -21.61 10.50 -9.75
N ASP A 60 -20.67 11.37 -10.05
CA ASP A 60 -20.70 12.21 -11.22
C ASP A 60 -20.63 11.36 -12.49
N ASN A 61 -21.37 11.75 -13.52
CA ASN A 61 -21.38 11.07 -14.83
C ASN A 61 -21.74 9.58 -14.79
N ASN A 62 -22.59 9.14 -13.86
CA ASN A 62 -23.05 7.74 -13.74
C ASN A 62 -21.90 6.74 -13.53
N GLY A 63 -20.87 7.10 -12.80
CA GLY A 63 -19.79 6.20 -12.42
C GLY A 63 -20.33 5.00 -11.62
N LYS A 64 -19.93 3.80 -12.02
CA LYS A 64 -20.19 2.57 -11.26
C LYS A 64 -19.09 2.37 -10.24
N LEU A 65 -19.45 2.56 -8.97
CA LEU A 65 -18.54 2.38 -7.86
C LEU A 65 -18.10 0.93 -7.72
N GLY A 66 -16.79 0.72 -7.57
CA GLY A 66 -16.21 -0.58 -7.23
C GLY A 66 -16.07 -0.79 -5.73
N GLN A 67 -15.55 -1.96 -5.38
CA GLN A 67 -15.22 -2.33 -4.02
C GLN A 67 -14.15 -1.40 -3.45
N ALA A 68 -14.26 -1.03 -2.17
CA ALA A 68 -13.16 -0.39 -1.44
C ALA A 68 -12.13 -1.45 -1.04
N GLU A 69 -10.85 -1.06 -0.92
CA GLU A 69 -9.76 -1.97 -0.58
C GLU A 69 -9.75 -3.22 -1.48
N GLN A 70 -9.90 -2.99 -2.79
CA GLN A 70 -9.89 -4.07 -3.76
C GLN A 70 -8.51 -4.71 -3.81
N ASP A 71 -8.40 -5.92 -3.29
CA ASP A 71 -7.18 -6.72 -3.41
C ASP A 71 -6.97 -7.22 -4.84
N PHE A 72 -5.72 -7.41 -5.20
CA PHE A 72 -5.35 -8.07 -6.44
C PHE A 72 -4.07 -8.87 -6.30
N LEU A 73 -3.99 -9.94 -7.06
CA LEU A 73 -2.79 -10.72 -7.34
C LEU A 73 -2.75 -10.95 -8.85
N ILE A 74 -1.74 -10.40 -9.50
CA ILE A 74 -1.54 -10.56 -10.94
C ILE A 74 -0.28 -11.38 -11.15
N GLU A 75 -0.42 -12.50 -11.83
CA GLU A 75 0.67 -13.37 -12.26
C GLU A 75 0.78 -13.30 -13.78
N SER A 76 1.92 -12.84 -14.28
CA SER A 76 2.23 -12.83 -15.70
C SER A 76 3.37 -13.81 -15.99
N LYS A 77 3.28 -14.53 -17.11
CA LYS A 77 4.30 -15.47 -17.56
C LYS A 77 5.23 -14.88 -18.62
N ASP A 78 4.72 -13.92 -19.39
CA ASP A 78 5.48 -13.26 -20.44
C ASP A 78 4.96 -11.81 -20.62
N PRO A 79 5.73 -10.81 -20.18
CA PRO A 79 6.92 -10.94 -19.34
C PRO A 79 6.61 -11.51 -17.94
N GLU A 80 7.56 -12.26 -17.37
CA GLU A 80 7.35 -12.94 -16.09
C GLU A 80 7.42 -11.95 -14.91
N TYR A 81 6.36 -11.90 -14.11
CA TYR A 81 6.31 -11.18 -12.83
C TYR A 81 5.08 -11.58 -12.00
N VAL A 82 5.15 -11.27 -10.71
CA VAL A 82 4.02 -11.33 -9.78
C VAL A 82 3.91 -9.99 -9.09
N ILE A 83 2.71 -9.39 -9.12
CA ILE A 83 2.38 -8.18 -8.38
C ILE A 83 1.16 -8.40 -7.51
N LYS A 84 1.21 -7.88 -6.28
CA LYS A 84 0.11 -7.92 -5.31
C LYS A 84 -0.11 -6.53 -4.73
N GLY A 85 -1.35 -6.19 -4.49
CA GLY A 85 -1.68 -4.91 -3.86
C GLY A 85 -3.14 -4.78 -3.49
N TYR A 86 -3.47 -3.60 -2.99
CA TYR A 86 -4.82 -3.19 -2.64
C TYR A 86 -5.09 -1.83 -3.25
N ILE A 87 -6.19 -1.71 -3.95
CA ILE A 87 -6.66 -0.44 -4.52
C ILE A 87 -7.67 0.15 -3.54
N ASP A 88 -7.33 1.30 -2.95
CA ASP A 88 -8.18 1.94 -1.94
C ASP A 88 -9.60 2.16 -2.47
N LYS A 89 -9.70 2.70 -3.69
CA LYS A 89 -10.97 2.99 -4.33
C LYS A 89 -10.86 3.00 -5.84
N HIS A 90 -11.92 2.52 -6.51
CA HIS A 90 -12.02 2.64 -7.96
C HIS A 90 -13.48 2.83 -8.40
N ALA A 91 -13.66 3.36 -9.60
CA ALA A 91 -14.96 3.44 -10.26
C ALA A 91 -14.83 3.34 -11.78
N LEU A 92 -15.88 2.82 -12.41
CA LEU A 92 -15.98 2.66 -13.85
C LEU A 92 -17.00 3.65 -14.43
N TYR A 93 -16.59 4.36 -15.46
CA TYR A 93 -17.40 5.32 -16.23
C TYR A 93 -17.55 4.87 -17.69
N ASP A 94 -18.36 5.59 -18.43
CA ASP A 94 -18.51 5.41 -19.88
C ASP A 94 -18.81 3.95 -20.24
N LYS A 95 -19.74 3.33 -19.52
CA LYS A 95 -20.10 1.91 -19.69
C LYS A 95 -18.90 0.96 -19.50
N GLY A 96 -17.97 1.33 -18.62
CA GLY A 96 -16.78 0.55 -18.28
C GLY A 96 -15.57 0.81 -19.17
N LYS A 97 -15.58 1.83 -20.02
CA LYS A 97 -14.46 2.19 -20.89
C LYS A 97 -13.41 3.05 -20.18
N THR A 98 -13.81 3.78 -19.16
CA THR A 98 -12.92 4.62 -18.34
C THR A 98 -12.90 4.10 -16.91
N LEU A 99 -11.72 3.80 -16.41
CA LEU A 99 -11.46 3.43 -15.01
C LEU A 99 -10.85 4.63 -14.28
N LYS A 100 -11.35 4.95 -13.11
CA LYS A 100 -10.73 5.89 -12.18
C LYS A 100 -10.27 5.13 -10.94
N ILE A 101 -9.00 5.29 -10.58
CA ILE A 101 -8.40 4.75 -9.36
C ILE A 101 -8.09 5.92 -8.43
N ILE A 102 -8.40 5.78 -7.16
CA ILE A 102 -8.11 6.78 -6.14
C ILE A 102 -7.29 6.12 -5.04
N ASP A 103 -6.17 6.75 -4.70
CA ASP A 103 -5.30 6.38 -3.58
C ASP A 103 -5.27 7.54 -2.57
N TYR A 104 -5.58 7.24 -1.31
CA TYR A 104 -5.67 8.24 -0.26
C TYR A 104 -4.34 8.50 0.42
N LYS A 105 -3.94 9.76 0.48
CA LYS A 105 -2.68 10.18 1.10
C LYS A 105 -2.91 11.08 2.31
N SER A 106 -2.38 10.65 3.47
CA SER A 106 -2.36 11.43 4.71
C SER A 106 -1.04 12.20 4.91
N SER A 107 -0.16 12.22 3.93
CA SER A 107 1.15 12.85 4.01
C SER A 107 1.08 14.37 4.20
N LYS A 108 2.13 14.95 4.79
CA LYS A 108 2.27 16.41 5.00
C LYS A 108 2.74 17.16 3.75
N LYS A 109 3.13 16.44 2.69
CA LYS A 109 3.62 17.01 1.43
C LYS A 109 2.98 16.27 0.27
N LYS A 110 2.70 16.99 -0.80
CA LYS A 110 2.34 16.41 -2.10
C LYS A 110 3.58 15.97 -2.86
N PHE A 111 3.39 15.12 -3.85
CA PHE A 111 4.46 14.79 -4.77
C PHE A 111 4.85 16.00 -5.61
N SER A 112 6.16 16.17 -5.86
CA SER A 112 6.64 17.10 -6.87
C SER A 112 6.30 16.58 -8.27
N LYS A 113 6.34 17.45 -9.27
CA LYS A 113 6.13 17.05 -10.66
C LYS A 113 7.09 15.94 -11.08
N GLN A 114 8.38 16.07 -10.75
CA GLN A 114 9.39 15.05 -11.04
C GLN A 114 9.12 13.70 -10.35
N ALA A 115 8.58 13.73 -9.12
CA ALA A 115 8.22 12.49 -8.41
C ALA A 115 7.01 11.80 -9.06
N LEU A 116 6.09 12.57 -9.65
CA LEU A 116 4.91 12.03 -10.33
C LEU A 116 5.26 11.39 -11.69
N ASP A 117 6.24 11.92 -12.41
CA ASP A 117 6.63 11.43 -13.73
C ASP A 117 7.13 9.97 -13.73
N GLY A 118 7.61 9.48 -12.56
CA GLY A 118 8.07 8.11 -12.37
C GLY A 118 7.41 7.40 -11.19
N GLU A 119 6.17 7.75 -10.86
CA GLU A 119 5.50 7.20 -9.68
C GLU A 119 5.14 5.73 -9.85
N GLY A 120 5.98 4.87 -9.30
CA GLY A 120 5.88 3.43 -9.44
C GLY A 120 4.59 2.84 -8.86
N GLN A 121 4.04 3.39 -7.78
CA GLN A 121 2.78 2.91 -7.21
C GLN A 121 1.61 3.13 -8.17
N ALA A 122 1.51 4.32 -8.75
CA ALA A 122 0.46 4.64 -9.72
C ALA A 122 0.57 3.76 -10.97
N MET A 123 1.81 3.59 -11.50
CA MET A 123 2.05 2.71 -12.65
C MET A 123 1.71 1.26 -12.33
N MET A 124 2.02 0.77 -11.12
CA MET A 124 1.68 -0.58 -10.68
C MET A 124 0.16 -0.82 -10.70
N TYR A 125 -0.62 0.12 -10.21
CA TYR A 125 -2.07 0.01 -10.21
C TYR A 125 -2.66 0.09 -11.63
N VAL A 126 -2.08 0.94 -12.49
CA VAL A 126 -2.50 1.01 -13.90
C VAL A 126 -2.13 -0.28 -14.65
N LEU A 127 -0.97 -0.87 -14.37
CA LEU A 127 -0.58 -2.17 -14.91
C LEU A 127 -1.55 -3.27 -14.47
N ALA A 128 -1.88 -3.34 -13.17
CA ALA A 128 -2.86 -4.29 -12.65
C ALA A 128 -4.25 -4.08 -13.29
N ALA A 129 -4.63 -2.83 -13.53
CA ALA A 129 -5.91 -2.48 -14.13
C ALA A 129 -6.13 -3.08 -15.51
N ARG A 130 -5.08 -3.28 -16.31
CA ARG A 130 -5.16 -3.93 -17.63
C ARG A 130 -5.74 -5.35 -17.53
N THR A 131 -5.37 -6.08 -16.48
CA THR A 131 -5.85 -7.44 -16.23
C THR A 131 -7.22 -7.44 -15.54
N LEU A 132 -7.42 -6.58 -14.56
CA LEU A 132 -8.65 -6.55 -13.76
C LEU A 132 -9.84 -5.97 -14.55
N TRP A 133 -9.58 -4.97 -15.39
CA TRP A 133 -10.62 -4.29 -16.17
C TRP A 133 -10.24 -4.18 -17.66
N PRO A 134 -10.17 -5.28 -18.41
CA PRO A 134 -9.68 -5.29 -19.79
C PRO A 134 -10.57 -4.48 -20.77
N LYS A 135 -11.79 -4.13 -20.36
CA LYS A 135 -12.68 -3.26 -21.13
C LYS A 135 -12.37 -1.77 -20.97
N ALA A 136 -11.66 -1.39 -19.94
CA ALA A 136 -11.25 0.00 -19.73
C ALA A 136 -10.15 0.36 -20.73
N LYS A 137 -10.45 1.39 -21.54
CA LYS A 137 -9.51 1.92 -22.55
C LYS A 137 -8.72 3.10 -22.05
N ARG A 138 -9.16 3.68 -20.94
CA ARG A 138 -8.53 4.81 -20.27
C ARG A 138 -8.51 4.55 -18.78
N THR A 139 -7.36 4.76 -18.15
CA THR A 139 -7.22 4.68 -16.70
C THR A 139 -6.72 6.02 -16.18
N ILE A 140 -7.50 6.63 -15.31
CA ILE A 140 -7.18 7.87 -14.62
C ILE A 140 -6.79 7.48 -13.18
N PHE A 141 -5.60 7.87 -12.75
CA PHE A 141 -5.13 7.62 -11.40
C PHE A 141 -5.09 8.93 -10.59
N ASN A 142 -5.66 8.93 -9.39
CA ASN A 142 -5.72 10.10 -8.52
C ASN A 142 -5.07 9.82 -7.17
N PHE A 143 -4.05 10.59 -6.82
CA PHE A 143 -3.67 10.75 -5.43
C PHE A 143 -4.57 11.79 -4.77
N MET A 144 -5.28 11.40 -3.72
CA MET A 144 -6.12 12.30 -2.94
C MET A 144 -5.45 12.64 -1.60
N PHE A 145 -4.88 13.83 -1.52
CA PHE A 145 -4.16 14.32 -0.34
C PHE A 145 -5.13 14.96 0.67
N LEU A 146 -5.53 14.20 1.65
CA LEU A 146 -6.58 14.57 2.59
C LEU A 146 -6.24 15.74 3.52
N LYS A 147 -4.96 16.14 3.62
CA LYS A 147 -4.52 17.33 4.37
C LYS A 147 -4.51 18.62 3.56
N PHE A 148 -4.93 18.59 2.28
CA PHE A 148 -4.86 19.73 1.37
C PHE A 148 -6.25 20.13 0.85
N PRO A 149 -7.05 20.87 1.65
CA PRO A 149 -8.46 21.15 1.34
C PRO A 149 -8.68 21.97 0.07
N LYS A 150 -7.70 22.81 -0.34
CA LYS A 150 -7.85 23.68 -1.52
C LYS A 150 -7.62 22.96 -2.85
N ALA A 151 -6.73 21.97 -2.87
CA ALA A 151 -6.39 21.22 -4.06
C ALA A 151 -5.94 19.80 -3.67
N PRO A 152 -6.87 18.93 -3.25
CA PRO A 152 -6.51 17.62 -2.71
C PRO A 152 -6.03 16.62 -3.76
N ILE A 153 -6.40 16.79 -5.01
CA ILE A 153 -6.17 15.78 -6.06
C ILE A 153 -4.91 16.10 -6.87
N GLN A 154 -4.10 15.09 -7.11
CA GLN A 154 -3.10 15.04 -8.17
C GLN A 154 -3.47 13.89 -9.11
N GLU A 155 -3.86 14.25 -10.33
CA GLU A 155 -4.32 13.31 -11.34
C GLU A 155 -3.17 12.92 -12.27
N LEU A 156 -3.11 11.64 -12.62
CA LEU A 156 -2.12 11.04 -13.50
C LEU A 156 -2.81 10.19 -14.56
N GLU A 157 -2.29 10.28 -15.77
CA GLU A 157 -2.56 9.33 -16.86
C GLU A 157 -1.22 8.94 -17.48
N PHE A 158 -1.09 7.68 -17.85
CA PHE A 158 0.13 7.15 -18.46
C PHE A 158 -0.17 6.67 -19.88
N THR A 159 0.78 6.86 -20.78
CA THR A 159 0.70 6.29 -22.11
C THR A 159 0.92 4.78 -22.09
N GLU A 160 0.52 4.10 -23.15
CA GLU A 160 0.75 2.66 -23.29
C GLU A 160 2.25 2.34 -23.26
N GLU A 161 3.08 3.18 -23.88
CA GLU A 161 4.55 3.01 -23.90
C GLU A 161 5.15 3.12 -22.50
N GLN A 162 4.66 4.07 -21.68
CA GLN A 162 5.10 4.21 -20.30
C GLN A 162 4.78 2.98 -19.47
N ILE A 163 3.56 2.44 -19.59
CA ILE A 163 3.15 1.25 -18.85
C ILE A 163 3.87 0.00 -19.37
N ASN A 164 4.09 -0.15 -20.66
CA ASN A 164 4.86 -1.26 -21.22
C ASN A 164 6.33 -1.21 -20.75
N GLY A 165 6.94 -0.03 -20.72
CA GLY A 165 8.27 0.17 -20.16
C GLY A 165 8.34 -0.17 -18.67
N PHE A 166 7.31 0.22 -17.92
CA PHE A 166 7.20 -0.10 -16.50
C PHE A 166 7.00 -1.60 -16.27
N GLU A 167 6.17 -2.28 -17.07
CA GLU A 167 5.97 -3.72 -17.02
C GLU A 167 7.30 -4.48 -17.23
N HIS A 168 8.09 -4.06 -18.22
CA HIS A 168 9.41 -4.60 -18.44
C HIS A 168 10.35 -4.39 -17.23
N TYR A 169 10.30 -3.19 -16.63
CA TYR A 169 11.05 -2.90 -15.40
C TYR A 169 10.62 -3.83 -14.26
N VAL A 170 9.31 -4.00 -14.01
CA VAL A 170 8.77 -4.89 -12.97
C VAL A 170 9.25 -6.33 -13.18
N SER A 171 9.19 -6.84 -14.41
CA SER A 171 9.69 -8.18 -14.75
C SER A 171 11.18 -8.31 -14.48
N SER A 172 11.97 -7.31 -14.83
CA SER A 172 13.41 -7.31 -14.59
C SER A 172 13.73 -7.33 -13.09
N GLN A 173 13.00 -6.56 -12.28
CA GLN A 173 13.14 -6.56 -10.82
C GLN A 173 12.69 -7.90 -10.22
N TYR A 174 11.59 -8.46 -10.70
CA TYR A 174 11.08 -9.76 -10.25
C TYR A 174 12.12 -10.86 -10.48
N LYS A 175 12.69 -10.93 -11.68
CA LYS A 175 13.76 -11.88 -12.01
C LYS A 175 15.01 -11.65 -11.16
N LEU A 176 15.40 -10.40 -10.97
CA LEU A 176 16.56 -10.06 -10.14
C LEU A 176 16.36 -10.56 -8.70
N VAL A 177 15.21 -10.27 -8.08
CA VAL A 177 14.91 -10.69 -6.71
C VAL A 177 14.86 -12.21 -6.58
N ASN A 178 14.24 -12.92 -7.53
CA ASN A 178 14.11 -14.37 -7.49
C ASN A 178 15.42 -15.11 -7.77
N ASN A 179 16.39 -14.46 -8.41
CA ASN A 179 17.71 -15.03 -8.65
C ASN A 179 18.70 -14.78 -7.51
N PHE A 180 18.34 -14.01 -6.49
CA PHE A 180 19.20 -13.83 -5.32
C PHE A 180 19.25 -15.11 -4.50
N THR A 181 20.46 -15.60 -4.28
CA THR A 181 20.75 -16.60 -3.26
C THR A 181 21.02 -15.95 -1.91
N GLU A 182 21.03 -16.73 -0.84
CA GLU A 182 21.45 -16.23 0.47
C GLU A 182 22.84 -15.59 0.44
N LYS A 183 23.78 -16.18 -0.31
CA LYS A 183 25.13 -15.66 -0.49
C LYS A 183 25.13 -14.29 -1.18
N ASP A 184 24.30 -14.10 -2.21
CA ASP A 184 24.15 -12.83 -2.91
C ASP A 184 23.53 -11.78 -1.99
N GLY A 185 22.53 -12.17 -1.19
CA GLY A 185 21.95 -11.32 -0.15
C GLY A 185 23.00 -10.83 0.82
N GLN A 186 23.84 -11.72 1.36
CA GLN A 186 24.93 -11.37 2.26
C GLN A 186 25.96 -10.43 1.63
N ALA A 187 26.30 -10.61 0.36
CA ALA A 187 27.27 -9.78 -0.35
C ALA A 187 26.74 -8.38 -0.65
N ASN A 188 25.46 -8.26 -0.98
CA ASN A 188 24.86 -7.02 -1.50
C ASN A 188 24.08 -6.21 -0.46
N TYR A 189 23.90 -6.70 0.77
CA TYR A 189 23.25 -5.95 1.83
C TYR A 189 24.04 -4.70 2.21
N ALA A 190 23.46 -3.54 2.06
CA ALA A 190 24.02 -2.27 2.47
C ALA A 190 23.48 -1.88 3.86
N ALA A 191 23.83 -2.65 4.89
CA ALA A 191 23.25 -2.46 6.22
C ALA A 191 23.63 -1.11 6.86
N ASP A 192 24.81 -0.58 6.59
CA ASP A 192 25.30 0.67 7.20
C ASP A 192 25.51 1.78 6.17
N ASN A 193 24.62 1.89 5.20
CA ASN A 193 24.63 3.07 4.34
C ASN A 193 23.91 4.20 5.09
N ARG A 194 24.59 5.35 5.29
CA ARG A 194 24.01 6.55 5.93
C ARG A 194 22.68 7.01 5.29
N LYS A 195 22.48 6.76 4.00
CA LYS A 195 21.22 7.04 3.32
C LYS A 195 20.11 6.05 3.69
N ASN A 196 20.47 4.85 4.11
CA ASN A 196 19.53 3.78 4.49
C ASN A 196 19.60 3.46 5.99
N SER A 197 20.28 4.27 6.77
CA SER A 197 20.41 4.08 8.23
C SER A 197 19.03 4.01 8.92
N TRP A 198 18.05 4.69 8.39
CA TRP A 198 16.66 4.64 8.87
C TRP A 198 16.02 3.25 8.72
N LEU A 199 16.38 2.46 7.71
CA LEU A 199 15.90 1.09 7.55
C LEU A 199 16.59 0.11 8.51
N CYS A 200 17.85 0.36 8.87
CA CYS A 200 18.63 -0.54 9.72
C CYS A 200 18.52 -0.21 11.21
N SER A 201 18.46 1.05 11.58
CA SER A 201 18.28 1.50 12.96
C SER A 201 18.04 3.02 13.02
N ALA A 202 17.20 3.49 12.19
CA ALA A 202 17.08 4.89 11.83
C ALA A 202 16.41 5.77 12.84
N GLY A 203 16.29 5.39 14.00
CA GLY A 203 15.72 6.24 15.01
C GLY A 203 15.86 5.62 16.40
N LYS A 204 15.60 6.43 17.38
CA LYS A 204 15.62 6.01 18.78
C LYS A 204 14.50 4.99 19.10
N THR A 205 13.52 4.82 18.21
CA THR A 205 12.31 4.04 18.46
C THR A 205 12.20 2.77 17.61
N TRP A 206 13.03 2.59 16.58
CA TRP A 206 12.98 1.43 15.72
C TRP A 206 14.35 0.81 15.50
N VAL A 207 14.43 -0.50 15.61
CA VAL A 207 15.64 -1.28 15.32
C VAL A 207 15.25 -2.38 14.35
N CYS A 208 16.06 -2.59 13.31
CA CYS A 208 15.85 -3.69 12.37
C CYS A 208 15.79 -5.02 13.15
N PRO A 209 14.70 -5.78 13.08
CA PRO A 209 14.56 -7.04 13.80
C PRO A 209 15.61 -8.07 13.38
N LEU A 210 16.09 -7.99 12.14
CA LEU A 210 17.12 -8.87 11.59
C LEU A 210 18.56 -8.48 11.99
N LYS A 211 18.71 -7.41 12.79
CA LYS A 211 20.04 -6.97 13.26
C LYS A 211 20.72 -8.01 14.16
N TYR A 212 19.96 -8.60 15.05
CA TYR A 212 20.43 -9.60 16.01
C TYR A 212 20.06 -11.02 15.59
N SER A 213 20.73 -12.00 16.18
CA SER A 213 20.32 -13.41 16.01
C SER A 213 18.94 -13.61 16.61
N LEU A 214 18.13 -14.41 15.94
CA LEU A 214 16.79 -14.77 16.39
C LEU A 214 16.44 -16.19 15.94
N GLU A 215 15.56 -16.84 16.65
CA GLU A 215 14.91 -18.07 16.22
C GLU A 215 13.53 -17.70 15.67
N TYR A 216 13.10 -18.42 14.66
CA TYR A 216 11.79 -18.25 14.05
C TYR A 216 11.26 -19.58 13.56
N TYR A 217 9.96 -19.68 13.44
CA TYR A 217 9.25 -20.89 13.04
C TYR A 217 8.85 -20.78 11.58
N VAL A 218 8.93 -21.87 10.84
CA VAL A 218 8.46 -21.98 9.47
C VAL A 218 7.52 -23.15 9.32
N LEU A 219 6.39 -22.93 8.69
CA LEU A 219 5.46 -23.98 8.29
C LEU A 219 5.84 -24.42 6.88
N LEU A 220 6.11 -25.70 6.74
CA LEU A 220 6.51 -26.34 5.48
C LEU A 220 5.40 -27.22 4.94
N ASP A 221 5.23 -27.26 3.63
CA ASP A 221 4.43 -28.26 2.95
C ASP A 221 5.20 -29.61 2.83
N LYS A 222 4.54 -30.62 2.26
CA LYS A 222 5.12 -31.94 1.98
C LYS A 222 6.37 -31.90 1.07
N ASP A 223 6.52 -30.84 0.30
CA ASP A 223 7.63 -30.62 -0.65
C ASP A 223 8.72 -29.72 -0.05
N SER A 224 8.68 -29.47 1.28
CA SER A 224 9.58 -28.60 2.05
C SER A 224 9.55 -27.14 1.62
N ARG A 225 8.47 -26.68 1.01
CA ARG A 225 8.28 -25.27 0.66
C ARG A 225 7.73 -24.52 1.87
N VAL A 226 8.25 -23.31 2.11
CA VAL A 226 7.78 -22.45 3.17
C VAL A 226 6.40 -21.89 2.82
N LEU A 227 5.39 -22.24 3.62
CA LEU A 227 4.03 -21.72 3.50
C LEU A 227 3.83 -20.45 4.35
N GLN A 228 4.42 -20.47 5.56
CA GLN A 228 4.28 -19.37 6.53
C GLN A 228 5.53 -19.30 7.40
N SER A 229 5.81 -18.13 7.97
CA SER A 229 6.82 -17.94 9.01
C SER A 229 6.25 -17.07 10.14
N SER A 230 6.69 -17.34 11.38
CA SER A 230 6.30 -16.60 12.57
C SER A 230 7.49 -16.49 13.52
N TYR A 231 7.50 -15.44 14.37
CA TYR A 231 8.44 -15.34 15.49
C TYR A 231 7.95 -16.06 16.73
N GLU A 232 6.70 -16.51 16.73
CA GLU A 232 6.06 -17.23 17.83
C GLU A 232 5.74 -18.66 17.40
N ASP A 233 5.74 -19.60 18.35
CA ASP A 233 5.34 -20.99 18.14
C ASP A 233 3.81 -21.12 18.21
N ASP A 234 3.14 -20.45 17.28
CA ASP A 234 1.69 -20.37 17.20
C ASP A 234 1.08 -21.11 15.99
N MET A 235 1.95 -21.68 15.14
CA MET A 235 1.53 -22.38 13.94
C MET A 235 0.98 -23.77 14.21
N LYS A 236 -0.16 -24.08 13.60
CA LYS A 236 -0.79 -25.41 13.69
C LYS A 236 -0.69 -26.11 12.34
N PRO A 237 0.21 -27.10 12.22
CA PRO A 237 0.37 -27.81 10.96
C PRO A 237 -0.85 -28.70 10.67
N GLU A 238 -1.29 -28.68 9.42
CA GLU A 238 -2.28 -29.60 8.88
C GLU A 238 -1.63 -30.90 8.41
N LYS A 239 -2.44 -31.87 7.95
CA LYS A 239 -1.92 -33.15 7.45
C LYS A 239 -0.97 -32.94 6.27
N GLY A 240 0.26 -33.39 6.43
CA GLY A 240 1.32 -33.24 5.43
C GLY A 240 2.12 -31.94 5.52
N GLN A 241 1.90 -31.16 6.57
CA GLN A 241 2.70 -29.98 6.90
C GLN A 241 3.55 -30.25 8.14
N THR A 242 4.68 -29.56 8.26
CA THR A 242 5.58 -29.63 9.42
C THR A 242 6.00 -28.23 9.84
N VAL A 243 6.18 -28.03 11.15
CA VAL A 243 6.77 -26.80 11.68
C VAL A 243 8.24 -27.06 11.96
N GLU A 244 9.10 -26.20 11.46
CA GLU A 244 10.54 -26.27 11.66
C GLU A 244 11.01 -24.98 12.35
N VAL A 245 11.91 -25.12 13.33
CA VAL A 245 12.58 -23.97 13.95
C VAL A 245 13.83 -23.64 13.15
N ARG A 246 13.95 -22.40 12.74
CA ARG A 246 15.12 -21.89 12.04
C ARG A 246 15.80 -20.79 12.85
N LYS A 247 17.10 -20.67 12.66
CA LYS A 247 17.90 -19.67 13.30
C LYS A 247 18.45 -18.68 12.26
N TRP A 248 18.22 -17.41 12.52
CA TRP A 248 18.91 -16.32 11.86
C TRP A 248 20.08 -15.86 12.74
N ASP A 249 21.29 -15.88 12.19
CA ASP A 249 22.51 -15.54 12.97
C ASP A 249 22.74 -14.05 13.16
N GLY A 250 21.83 -13.22 12.73
CA GLY A 250 21.94 -11.77 12.74
C GLY A 250 22.53 -11.21 11.43
N CYS A 251 22.34 -9.92 11.24
CA CYS A 251 22.80 -9.26 10.02
C CYS A 251 24.32 -9.32 9.89
N PRO A 252 24.88 -9.91 8.81
CA PRO A 252 26.32 -10.06 8.64
C PRO A 252 27.06 -8.73 8.59
N ARG A 253 26.38 -7.64 8.24
CA ARG A 253 26.95 -6.30 8.20
C ARG A 253 27.12 -5.64 9.57
N TRP A 254 26.40 -6.12 10.58
CA TRP A 254 26.55 -5.65 11.96
C TRP A 254 27.61 -6.44 12.74
N LYS A 255 27.93 -7.66 12.32
CA LYS A 255 28.97 -8.48 12.97
C LYS A 255 30.39 -7.99 12.72
N ASN A 256 30.57 -7.14 11.73
CA ASN A 256 31.89 -6.64 11.28
C ASN A 256 32.14 -5.17 11.65
N GLN A 257 31.41 -4.63 12.63
CA GLN A 257 31.63 -3.28 13.20
C GLN A 257 32.11 -3.34 14.65
#